data_57cfb93ee114d608043e695d5ac0a1d7
#
_entry.id   57cfb93ee114d608043e695d5ac0a1d7
#
_cell.length_a   1.000
_cell.length_b   1.000
_cell.length_c   1.000
_cell.angle_alpha   90.00
_cell.angle_beta   90.00
_cell.angle_gamma   90.00
#
_symmetry.space_group_name_H-M   'P 1'
#
loop_
_entity.id
_entity.type
_entity.pdbx_description
1 polymer ?
#
loop_
_entity_poly.entity_id
_entity_poly.type
_entity_poly.pdbx_seq_one_letter_code
_entity_poly.pdbx_strand_id
1 'polypeptide(L)'
;MGHQTLIGRSLQAALRCLVLFLLGLVGSFAHAQAPAQEQALTHTADDTQLKWGPCPPFLPKGCGIAILHGDPAKDNVDVFFKVPAKSTIPLHWHTSAERMVLVAGELHVTYDGQKTAVLKSGTYAYGPAKRPHKAFCASAVPCVLFIAFESPLDAVPIESTEK
;
A
#
# COMPACT_ATOMS: atom_id res chain seq x y z
N MET A 1 27.76 77.26 -41.44
CA MET A 1 26.35 76.97 -41.13
C MET A 1 26.17 75.49 -41.01
N GLY A 2 25.67 74.99 -39.83
CA GLY A 2 25.15 73.68 -39.71
C GLY A 2 25.95 72.67 -38.92
N HIS A 3 26.36 72.97 -37.65
CA HIS A 3 26.68 71.95 -36.62
C HIS A 3 25.44 71.73 -35.83
N GLN A 4 24.61 70.76 -36.17
CA GLN A 4 23.61 70.17 -35.27
C GLN A 4 23.36 68.71 -35.68
N THR A 5 23.24 67.87 -34.70
CA THR A 5 22.61 66.55 -34.73
C THR A 5 23.50 65.31 -34.78
N LEU A 6 24.58 65.22 -33.98
CA LEU A 6 25.22 63.92 -33.72
C LEU A 6 25.11 63.45 -32.30
N ILE A 7 24.58 64.26 -31.34
CA ILE A 7 24.48 63.88 -29.90
C ILE A 7 23.15 63.14 -29.54
N GLY A 8 22.10 63.37 -30.37
CA GLY A 8 20.80 62.81 -30.10
C GLY A 8 20.63 61.31 -30.41
N ARG A 9 21.47 60.76 -31.30
CA ARG A 9 21.32 59.33 -31.71
C ARG A 9 21.99 58.34 -30.77
N SER A 10 23.03 58.74 -30.06
CA SER A 10 23.73 57.83 -29.10
C SER A 10 22.97 57.64 -27.80
N LEU A 11 22.21 58.65 -27.35
CA LEU A 11 21.43 58.52 -26.09
C LEU A 11 20.20 57.61 -26.25
N GLN A 12 19.58 57.62 -27.45
CA GLN A 12 18.41 56.71 -27.71
C GLN A 12 18.80 55.26 -27.91
N ALA A 13 19.99 54.97 -28.41
CA ALA A 13 20.49 53.61 -28.54
C ALA A 13 20.83 52.98 -27.16
N ALA A 14 21.45 53.77 -26.27
CA ALA A 14 21.78 53.33 -24.92
C ALA A 14 20.52 53.04 -24.07
N LEU A 15 19.48 53.88 -24.21
CA LEU A 15 18.22 53.71 -23.47
C LEU A 15 17.43 52.49 -23.95
N ARG A 16 17.49 52.13 -25.24
CA ARG A 16 16.83 50.95 -25.81
C ARG A 16 17.50 49.65 -25.38
N CYS A 17 18.81 49.60 -25.22
CA CYS A 17 19.52 48.44 -24.71
C CYS A 17 19.24 48.20 -23.22
N LEU A 18 19.09 49.26 -22.42
CA LEU A 18 18.81 49.11 -20.98
C LEU A 18 17.39 48.56 -20.69
N VAL A 19 16.41 48.97 -21.52
CA VAL A 19 15.02 48.49 -21.37
C VAL A 19 14.86 47.01 -21.79
N LEU A 20 15.64 46.54 -22.77
CA LEU A 20 15.60 45.15 -23.19
C LEU A 20 16.31 44.20 -22.23
N PHE A 21 17.24 44.69 -21.41
CA PHE A 21 17.95 43.87 -20.41
C PHE A 21 17.15 43.69 -19.11
N LEU A 22 16.18 44.57 -18.83
CA LEU A 22 15.33 44.50 -17.65
C LEU A 22 14.09 43.59 -17.81
N LEU A 23 13.76 43.17 -19.03
CA LEU A 23 12.63 42.28 -19.31
C LEU A 23 13.00 40.79 -19.31
N GLY A 24 14.28 40.44 -19.12
CA GLY A 24 14.79 39.06 -19.17
C GLY A 24 14.85 38.31 -17.83
N LEU A 25 14.53 38.95 -16.70
CA LEU A 25 14.61 38.34 -15.38
C LEU A 25 13.22 38.01 -14.79
N VAL A 26 12.27 37.53 -15.60
CA VAL A 26 11.12 36.83 -15.07
C VAL A 26 11.61 35.42 -14.77
N GLY A 27 12.30 35.27 -13.65
CA GLY A 27 12.69 33.97 -13.12
C GLY A 27 11.43 33.11 -12.97
N SER A 28 11.34 32.02 -13.73
CA SER A 28 10.35 30.98 -13.49
C SER A 28 10.57 30.44 -12.10
N PHE A 29 9.85 30.96 -11.12
CA PHE A 29 9.74 30.29 -9.82
C PHE A 29 9.03 28.97 -10.07
N ALA A 30 9.80 27.89 -10.25
CA ALA A 30 9.28 26.56 -10.16
C ALA A 30 8.68 26.43 -8.75
N HIS A 31 7.36 26.51 -8.64
CA HIS A 31 6.66 26.16 -7.42
C HIS A 31 6.89 24.67 -7.22
N ALA A 32 7.83 24.31 -6.34
CA ALA A 32 7.89 22.97 -5.83
C ALA A 32 6.54 22.72 -5.14
N GLN A 33 5.68 21.90 -5.76
CA GLN A 33 4.47 21.43 -5.11
C GLN A 33 4.89 20.71 -3.85
N ALA A 34 4.43 21.19 -2.69
CA ALA A 34 4.57 20.46 -1.45
C ALA A 34 3.99 19.04 -1.67
N PRO A 35 4.66 17.99 -1.18
CA PRO A 35 4.12 16.64 -1.27
C PRO A 35 2.69 16.65 -0.71
N ALA A 36 1.77 16.01 -1.43
CA ALA A 36 0.39 15.89 -1.00
C ALA A 36 0.39 15.29 0.42
N GLN A 37 -0.21 15.98 1.37
CA GLN A 37 -0.27 15.51 2.74
C GLN A 37 -1.12 14.24 2.77
N GLU A 38 -0.57 13.17 3.30
CA GLU A 38 -1.27 11.90 3.48
C GLU A 38 -2.47 12.10 4.43
N GLN A 39 -3.62 11.52 4.07
CA GLN A 39 -4.85 11.68 4.83
C GLN A 39 -5.08 10.49 5.76
N ALA A 40 -5.64 10.77 6.94
CA ALA A 40 -6.07 9.71 7.84
C ALA A 40 -7.18 8.87 7.20
N LEU A 41 -7.12 7.55 7.40
CA LEU A 41 -8.06 6.57 6.85
C LEU A 41 -8.76 5.84 8.00
N THR A 42 -10.01 5.46 7.76
CA THR A 42 -10.77 4.57 8.65
C THR A 42 -11.59 3.60 7.81
N HIS A 43 -11.47 2.30 8.07
CA HIS A 43 -12.23 1.25 7.39
C HIS A 43 -12.73 0.21 8.36
N THR A 44 -13.94 -0.28 8.12
CA THR A 44 -14.45 -1.52 8.74
C THR A 44 -14.46 -2.64 7.70
N ALA A 45 -14.51 -3.89 8.14
CA ALA A 45 -14.57 -5.03 7.24
C ALA A 45 -15.82 -5.07 6.35
N ASP A 46 -16.88 -4.36 6.75
CA ASP A 46 -18.15 -4.25 6.04
C ASP A 46 -18.28 -2.98 5.21
N ASP A 47 -17.21 -2.18 5.12
CA ASP A 47 -17.22 -0.97 4.30
C ASP A 47 -17.41 -1.31 2.83
N THR A 48 -18.49 -0.81 2.25
CA THR A 48 -18.87 -1.05 0.85
C THR A 48 -17.94 -0.38 -0.16
N GLN A 49 -17.10 0.53 0.27
CA GLN A 49 -16.12 1.20 -0.59
C GLN A 49 -14.82 0.40 -0.72
N LEU A 50 -14.59 -0.62 0.11
CA LEU A 50 -13.44 -1.48 -0.01
C LEU A 50 -13.40 -2.20 -1.37
N LYS A 51 -12.23 -2.16 -1.99
CA LYS A 51 -11.97 -2.85 -3.27
C LYS A 51 -11.37 -4.23 -2.98
N TRP A 52 -12.23 -5.23 -2.94
CA TRP A 52 -11.82 -6.62 -2.76
C TRP A 52 -11.26 -7.19 -4.06
N GLY A 53 -9.98 -7.52 -4.06
CA GLY A 53 -9.31 -8.26 -5.14
C GLY A 53 -9.31 -9.77 -4.88
N PRO A 54 -9.04 -10.61 -5.91
CA PRO A 54 -8.94 -12.05 -5.76
C PRO A 54 -7.68 -12.44 -4.98
N CYS A 55 -7.75 -13.58 -4.30
CA CYS A 55 -6.58 -14.22 -3.71
C CYS A 55 -5.80 -15.04 -4.74
N PRO A 56 -4.53 -15.43 -4.42
CA PRO A 56 -3.81 -16.45 -5.18
C PRO A 56 -4.64 -17.74 -5.37
N PRO A 57 -4.50 -18.43 -6.51
CA PRO A 57 -5.38 -19.56 -6.88
C PRO A 57 -5.39 -20.75 -5.92
N PHE A 58 -4.32 -20.94 -5.14
CA PHE A 58 -4.23 -22.03 -4.16
C PHE A 58 -5.07 -21.78 -2.89
N LEU A 59 -5.47 -20.52 -2.64
CA LEU A 59 -6.32 -20.15 -1.51
C LEU A 59 -7.79 -20.47 -1.78
N PRO A 60 -8.64 -20.55 -0.75
CA PRO A 60 -10.04 -20.96 -0.91
C PRO A 60 -10.79 -20.09 -1.90
N LYS A 61 -11.55 -20.72 -2.80
CA LYS A 61 -12.42 -19.99 -3.72
C LYS A 61 -13.39 -19.08 -2.95
N GLY A 62 -13.50 -17.83 -3.36
CA GLY A 62 -14.32 -16.82 -2.69
C GLY A 62 -13.57 -16.05 -1.60
N CYS A 63 -12.27 -16.29 -1.41
CA CYS A 63 -11.47 -15.40 -0.58
C CYS A 63 -11.22 -14.07 -1.28
N GLY A 64 -10.90 -13.04 -0.51
CA GLY A 64 -10.62 -11.70 -1.02
C GLY A 64 -9.57 -10.98 -0.18
N ILE A 65 -8.83 -10.09 -0.83
CA ILE A 65 -7.87 -9.19 -0.20
C ILE A 65 -8.28 -7.76 -0.55
N ALA A 66 -8.40 -6.88 0.45
CA ALA A 66 -8.59 -5.46 0.26
C ALA A 66 -7.38 -4.71 0.81
N ILE A 67 -6.72 -3.93 -0.03
CA ILE A 67 -5.63 -3.06 0.41
C ILE A 67 -6.24 -1.88 1.16
N LEU A 68 -5.82 -1.68 2.40
CA LEU A 68 -6.27 -0.59 3.26
C LEU A 68 -5.32 0.60 3.17
N HIS A 69 -4.01 0.32 3.15
CA HIS A 69 -2.96 1.32 3.08
C HIS A 69 -1.70 0.73 2.44
N GLY A 70 -0.93 1.56 1.74
CA GLY A 70 0.32 1.16 1.12
C GLY A 70 0.17 0.57 -0.28
N ASP A 71 1.28 0.12 -0.82
CA ASP A 71 1.40 -0.52 -2.14
C ASP A 71 1.77 -1.99 -1.93
N PRO A 72 0.98 -2.96 -2.42
CA PRO A 72 1.25 -4.38 -2.20
C PRO A 72 2.60 -4.87 -2.77
N ALA A 73 3.23 -4.10 -3.66
CA ALA A 73 4.55 -4.40 -4.20
C ALA A 73 5.70 -3.78 -3.39
N LYS A 74 5.39 -3.09 -2.28
CA LYS A 74 6.36 -2.39 -1.42
C LYS A 74 6.23 -2.84 0.03
N ASP A 75 7.17 -2.36 0.84
CA ASP A 75 7.16 -2.56 2.29
C ASP A 75 6.00 -1.79 2.95
N ASN A 76 5.54 -2.28 4.11
CA ASN A 76 4.52 -1.66 4.95
C ASN A 76 3.14 -1.54 4.27
N VAL A 77 2.56 -2.67 3.92
CA VAL A 77 1.19 -2.76 3.38
C VAL A 77 0.22 -3.32 4.43
N ASP A 78 -0.92 -2.66 4.58
CA ASP A 78 -2.02 -3.07 5.43
C ASP A 78 -3.18 -3.60 4.60
N VAL A 79 -3.72 -4.75 4.98
CA VAL A 79 -4.82 -5.39 4.24
C VAL A 79 -5.92 -5.91 5.16
N PHE A 80 -7.13 -6.01 4.61
CA PHE A 80 -8.07 -7.03 5.08
C PHE A 80 -7.97 -8.27 4.20
N PHE A 81 -7.87 -9.41 4.86
CA PHE A 81 -7.94 -10.73 4.24
C PHE A 81 -9.19 -11.45 4.70
N LYS A 82 -10.05 -11.84 3.75
CA LYS A 82 -11.33 -12.49 4.02
C LYS A 82 -11.37 -13.87 3.39
N VAL A 83 -11.73 -14.88 4.19
CA VAL A 83 -11.95 -16.24 3.71
C VAL A 83 -13.36 -16.70 4.03
N PRO A 84 -13.99 -17.52 3.17
CA PRO A 84 -15.32 -18.03 3.42
C PRO A 84 -15.41 -18.84 4.72
N ALA A 85 -16.62 -18.88 5.28
CA ALA A 85 -16.93 -19.77 6.40
C ALA A 85 -16.57 -21.23 6.07
N LYS A 86 -16.10 -21.98 7.08
CA LYS A 86 -15.76 -23.41 6.95
C LYS A 86 -14.73 -23.75 5.89
N SER A 87 -13.88 -22.77 5.50
CA SER A 87 -12.84 -22.97 4.49
C SER A 87 -11.46 -23.19 5.11
N THR A 88 -10.64 -23.96 4.40
CA THR A 88 -9.25 -24.24 4.78
C THR A 88 -8.31 -23.35 3.98
N ILE A 89 -7.37 -22.72 4.68
CA ILE A 89 -6.21 -22.04 4.08
C ILE A 89 -5.10 -23.08 4.05
N PRO A 90 -4.65 -23.51 2.87
CA PRO A 90 -3.62 -24.54 2.73
C PRO A 90 -2.27 -24.13 3.32
N LEU A 91 -1.38 -25.11 3.50
CA LEU A 91 -0.03 -24.87 3.99
C LEU A 91 0.73 -23.95 3.03
N HIS A 92 1.23 -22.84 3.58
CA HIS A 92 1.98 -21.82 2.83
C HIS A 92 2.88 -21.04 3.80
N TRP A 93 3.66 -20.12 3.26
CA TRP A 93 4.46 -19.16 4.00
C TRP A 93 4.47 -17.79 3.28
N HIS A 94 4.92 -16.75 3.98
CA HIS A 94 5.10 -15.40 3.42
C HIS A 94 6.56 -14.97 3.57
N THR A 95 7.06 -14.20 2.61
CA THR A 95 8.39 -13.56 2.72
C THR A 95 8.41 -12.57 3.89
N SER A 96 7.31 -11.87 4.10
CA SER A 96 7.12 -10.95 5.23
C SER A 96 6.73 -11.67 6.51
N ALA A 97 7.03 -11.06 7.65
CA ALA A 97 6.28 -11.31 8.86
C ALA A 97 4.87 -10.70 8.75
N GLU A 98 3.92 -11.29 9.47
CA GLU A 98 2.52 -10.87 9.54
C GLU A 98 2.18 -10.42 10.97
N ARG A 99 1.69 -9.21 11.13
CA ARG A 99 1.03 -8.78 12.37
C ARG A 99 -0.47 -8.75 12.11
N MET A 100 -1.21 -9.62 12.80
CA MET A 100 -2.61 -9.87 12.49
C MET A 100 -3.52 -9.56 13.68
N VAL A 101 -4.73 -9.12 13.36
CA VAL A 101 -5.85 -9.13 14.31
C VAL A 101 -7.04 -9.79 13.63
N LEU A 102 -7.64 -10.82 14.25
CA LEU A 102 -8.91 -11.34 13.75
C LEU A 102 -10.02 -10.33 14.01
N VAL A 103 -10.64 -9.83 12.94
CA VAL A 103 -11.72 -8.83 12.97
C VAL A 103 -13.08 -9.50 13.09
N ALA A 104 -13.29 -10.61 12.38
CA ALA A 104 -14.54 -11.35 12.39
C ALA A 104 -14.31 -12.86 12.26
N GLY A 105 -15.23 -13.63 12.81
CA GLY A 105 -15.21 -15.10 12.75
C GLY A 105 -14.43 -15.77 13.88
N GLU A 106 -14.04 -17.02 13.65
CA GLU A 106 -13.13 -17.83 14.49
C GLU A 106 -12.16 -18.54 13.55
N LEU A 107 -10.86 -18.30 13.72
CA LEU A 107 -9.81 -18.87 12.89
C LEU A 107 -8.89 -19.75 13.73
N HIS A 108 -8.69 -20.98 13.29
CA HIS A 108 -7.72 -21.91 13.85
C HIS A 108 -6.46 -21.87 12.99
N VAL A 109 -5.33 -21.41 13.53
CA VAL A 109 -4.05 -21.32 12.80
C VAL A 109 -3.01 -22.25 13.42
N THR A 110 -2.28 -22.95 12.56
CA THR A 110 -1.21 -23.88 12.98
C THR A 110 0.07 -23.53 12.23
N TYR A 111 1.06 -23.02 12.95
CA TYR A 111 2.43 -22.84 12.46
C TYR A 111 3.21 -24.14 12.63
N ASP A 112 4.13 -24.39 11.69
CA ASP A 112 5.00 -25.57 11.73
C ASP A 112 5.72 -25.68 13.09
N GLY A 113 5.67 -26.89 13.69
CA GLY A 113 6.23 -27.17 15.01
C GLY A 113 5.48 -26.55 16.19
N GLN A 114 4.27 -25.98 16.00
CA GLN A 114 3.47 -25.38 17.07
C GLN A 114 2.09 -26.02 17.20
N LYS A 115 1.50 -25.84 18.37
CA LYS A 115 0.09 -26.20 18.58
C LYS A 115 -0.82 -25.23 17.85
N THR A 116 -1.99 -25.72 17.42
CA THR A 116 -3.03 -24.87 16.84
C THR A 116 -3.46 -23.80 17.84
N ALA A 117 -3.43 -22.55 17.42
CA ALA A 117 -4.01 -21.42 18.13
C ALA A 117 -5.41 -21.12 17.60
N VAL A 118 -6.34 -20.84 18.52
CA VAL A 118 -7.70 -20.43 18.20
C VAL A 118 -7.79 -18.92 18.34
N LEU A 119 -8.02 -18.22 17.23
CA LEU A 119 -8.21 -16.78 17.21
C LEU A 119 -9.71 -16.47 17.21
N LYS A 120 -10.11 -15.56 18.07
CA LYS A 120 -11.45 -14.95 18.11
C LYS A 120 -11.33 -13.45 17.76
N SER A 121 -12.44 -12.80 17.46
CA SER A 121 -12.44 -11.36 17.18
C SER A 121 -11.70 -10.57 18.27
N GLY A 122 -10.79 -9.68 17.86
CA GLY A 122 -9.89 -8.93 18.73
C GLY A 122 -8.60 -9.65 19.13
N THR A 123 -8.41 -10.91 18.75
CA THR A 123 -7.16 -11.64 19.05
C THR A 123 -6.04 -11.16 18.13
N TYR A 124 -4.93 -10.70 18.73
CA TYR A 124 -3.67 -10.45 18.04
C TYR A 124 -2.91 -11.75 17.80
N ALA A 125 -2.31 -11.91 16.63
CA ALA A 125 -1.40 -12.98 16.30
C ALA A 125 -0.19 -12.45 15.53
N TYR A 126 0.95 -13.11 15.69
CA TYR A 126 2.19 -12.82 14.97
C TYR A 126 2.66 -14.04 14.21
N GLY A 127 2.78 -13.92 12.89
CA GLY A 127 3.35 -14.93 12.01
C GLY A 127 4.77 -14.54 11.62
N PRO A 128 5.81 -15.32 12.04
CA PRO A 128 7.18 -15.05 11.61
C PRO A 128 7.34 -15.20 10.09
N ALA A 129 8.20 -14.37 9.51
CA ALA A 129 8.61 -14.49 8.11
C ALA A 129 9.07 -15.92 7.77
N LYS A 130 8.67 -16.41 6.60
CA LYS A 130 9.05 -17.71 6.03
C LYS A 130 8.66 -18.93 6.87
N ARG A 131 7.83 -18.77 7.91
CA ARG A 131 7.37 -19.90 8.71
C ARG A 131 6.13 -20.53 8.08
N PRO A 132 6.18 -21.83 7.72
CA PRO A 132 5.03 -22.54 7.17
C PRO A 132 3.85 -22.55 8.15
N HIS A 133 2.66 -22.31 7.64
CA HIS A 133 1.44 -22.36 8.42
C HIS A 133 0.22 -22.69 7.55
N LYS A 134 -0.81 -23.17 8.20
CA LYS A 134 -2.13 -23.42 7.63
C LYS A 134 -3.19 -22.91 8.59
N ALA A 135 -4.39 -22.64 8.08
CA ALA A 135 -5.49 -22.23 8.94
C ALA A 135 -6.84 -22.80 8.48
N PHE A 136 -7.83 -22.71 9.36
CA PHE A 136 -9.20 -23.11 9.09
C PHE A 136 -10.16 -22.10 9.71
N CYS A 137 -11.04 -21.51 8.88
CA CYS A 137 -12.13 -20.66 9.35
C CYS A 137 -13.23 -21.54 9.95
N ALA A 138 -13.27 -21.64 11.27
CA ALA A 138 -14.15 -22.56 11.98
C ALA A 138 -15.57 -22.03 12.18
N SER A 139 -15.80 -20.73 11.99
CA SER A 139 -17.10 -20.09 12.18
C SER A 139 -18.10 -20.37 11.04
N ALA A 140 -19.38 -20.11 11.29
CA ALA A 140 -20.44 -20.15 10.29
C ALA A 140 -20.50 -18.88 9.43
N VAL A 141 -19.74 -17.85 9.82
CA VAL A 141 -19.55 -16.59 9.06
C VAL A 141 -18.12 -16.53 8.51
N PRO A 142 -17.85 -15.74 7.47
CA PRO A 142 -16.50 -15.56 6.98
C PRO A 142 -15.54 -15.09 8.06
N CYS A 143 -14.29 -15.54 7.99
CA CYS A 143 -13.22 -15.01 8.82
C CYS A 143 -12.61 -13.80 8.11
N VAL A 144 -12.40 -12.72 8.85
CA VAL A 144 -11.72 -11.51 8.36
C VAL A 144 -10.55 -11.20 9.28
N LEU A 145 -9.37 -11.09 8.70
CA LEU A 145 -8.14 -10.66 9.36
C LEU A 145 -7.78 -9.26 8.87
N PHE A 146 -7.39 -8.38 9.78
CA PHE A 146 -6.47 -7.31 9.48
C PHE A 146 -5.06 -7.88 9.52
N ILE A 147 -4.24 -7.59 8.51
CA ILE A 147 -2.84 -8.02 8.46
C ILE A 147 -1.98 -6.84 8.03
N ALA A 148 -0.94 -6.55 8.82
CA ALA A 148 0.14 -5.63 8.45
C ALA A 148 1.37 -6.45 8.05
N PHE A 149 1.81 -6.28 6.80
CA PHE A 149 3.01 -6.88 6.24
C PHE A 149 4.17 -5.89 6.29
N GLU A 150 5.35 -6.37 6.65
CA GLU A 150 6.57 -5.54 6.69
C GLU A 150 7.25 -5.42 5.33
N SER A 151 7.15 -6.46 4.51
CA SER A 151 7.70 -6.55 3.15
C SER A 151 6.56 -6.71 2.14
N PRO A 152 6.82 -6.67 0.82
CA PRO A 152 5.80 -6.84 -0.20
C PRO A 152 4.89 -8.04 0.03
N LEU A 153 3.61 -7.86 -0.29
CA LEU A 153 2.58 -8.88 -0.10
C LEU A 153 2.82 -10.09 -1.03
N ASP A 154 3.02 -11.24 -0.42
CA ASP A 154 3.10 -12.52 -1.12
C ASP A 154 2.44 -13.64 -0.32
N ALA A 155 2.25 -14.78 -0.94
CA ALA A 155 1.92 -16.05 -0.30
C ALA A 155 2.44 -17.19 -1.17
N VAL A 156 3.30 -18.03 -0.60
CA VAL A 156 3.99 -19.11 -1.31
C VAL A 156 3.44 -20.45 -0.85
N PRO A 157 2.74 -21.19 -1.72
CA PRO A 157 2.20 -22.50 -1.36
C PRO A 157 3.33 -23.51 -1.12
N ILE A 158 3.06 -24.46 -0.22
CA ILE A 158 3.90 -25.62 -0.02
C ILE A 158 3.13 -26.82 -0.54
N GLU A 159 3.68 -27.47 -1.56
CA GLU A 159 3.10 -28.71 -2.06
C GLU A 159 3.19 -29.79 -0.98
N SER A 160 2.05 -30.38 -0.64
CA SER A 160 2.05 -31.59 0.19
C SER A 160 2.66 -32.71 -0.64
N THR A 161 3.87 -33.11 -0.32
CA THR A 161 4.41 -34.40 -0.82
C THR A 161 3.63 -35.51 -0.11
N GLU A 162 2.41 -35.80 -0.56
CA GLU A 162 1.78 -37.06 -0.20
C GLU A 162 2.60 -38.19 -0.81
N LYS A 163 3.25 -38.95 0.05
CA LYS A 163 3.80 -40.26 -0.28
C LYS A 163 2.78 -41.35 0.02
#